data_8cb269a4392f976a8e574931275f51d8
#
_entry.id   8cb269a4392f976a8e574931275f51d8
#
_cell.length_a   1.000
_cell.length_b   1.000
_cell.length_c   1.000
_cell.angle_alpha   90.00
_cell.angle_beta   90.00
_cell.angle_gamma   90.00
#
_symmetry.space_group_name_H-M   'P 1'
#
loop_
_entity.id
_entity.type
_entity.pdbx_description
1 polymer ?
#
loop_
_entity_poly.entity_id
_entity_poly.type
_entity_poly.pdbx_seq_one_letter_code
_entity_poly.pdbx_strand_id
1 'polypeptide(L)'
;MRVLVLGYGMQGRAVVHDLVTDPNIASVVCADTEVDRAKSGLASLGSAKAEARAIDAADPTALADLLAGGFDVVVDTLPLRFVRPVAEAAIAAGVHAVNTNYDDAIRDLDGPARAAGVAILPEMGLDPGIDLLMGAEAVRRFDSITHLRSYGSGIPAPGDDNNPLRYRISWTWAGVLDSYTRPARVVHNGEVVEIPGDNVFDEEHGHTVEVDPFGLLEAAPNGDAAKYADRFGIADTAVEVGRYTLRYPGHAAMWRQLTALGFLGKEPIPELGGVTPRDFMVEHLGPRLQYDADQRDAVILRVEAEGIGGPAGGLTLDLVDFRDLESGLFAMNRTVGFAAGIAARMIVSDTIFGRGILSPIRDVPWQPFVTALERRGISIVESPAGPAEIP
;
A
#
# COMPACT_ATOMS: atom_id res chain seq x y z
N MET A 1 -16.26 0.44 19.99
CA MET A 1 -15.19 1.35 19.53
C MET A 1 -15.78 2.37 18.57
N ARG A 2 -15.33 3.63 18.64
CA ARG A 2 -15.71 4.74 17.75
C ARG A 2 -14.53 5.08 16.84
N VAL A 3 -14.71 5.03 15.54
CA VAL A 3 -13.66 5.21 14.56
C VAL A 3 -13.90 6.46 13.74
N LEU A 4 -12.86 7.26 13.55
CA LEU A 4 -12.81 8.31 12.55
C LEU A 4 -12.08 7.79 11.32
N VAL A 5 -12.64 7.96 10.13
CA VAL A 5 -11.97 7.71 8.85
C VAL A 5 -11.80 9.03 8.13
N LEU A 6 -10.57 9.42 7.84
CA LEU A 6 -10.25 10.61 7.05
C LEU A 6 -10.06 10.22 5.59
N GLY A 7 -10.88 10.80 4.73
CA GLY A 7 -10.95 10.51 3.31
C GLY A 7 -11.99 9.43 2.96
N TYR A 8 -12.87 9.72 2.00
CA TYR A 8 -13.81 8.77 1.38
C TYR A 8 -13.45 8.53 -0.10
N GLY A 9 -12.15 8.45 -0.35
CA GLY A 9 -11.60 8.01 -1.63
C GLY A 9 -11.74 6.49 -1.81
N MET A 10 -11.03 5.93 -2.77
CA MET A 10 -11.05 4.49 -3.04
C MET A 10 -10.71 3.65 -1.79
N GLN A 11 -9.69 4.04 -1.04
CA GLN A 11 -9.23 3.30 0.15
C GLN A 11 -10.19 3.50 1.34
N GLY A 12 -10.58 4.75 1.63
CA GLY A 12 -11.48 5.04 2.75
C GLY A 12 -12.84 4.36 2.63
N ARG A 13 -13.36 4.19 1.41
CA ARG A 13 -14.58 3.39 1.16
C ARG A 13 -14.43 1.95 1.65
N ALA A 14 -13.30 1.32 1.38
CA ALA A 14 -13.05 -0.05 1.83
C ALA A 14 -12.86 -0.13 3.35
N VAL A 15 -12.16 0.84 3.96
CA VAL A 15 -12.05 0.96 5.42
C VAL A 15 -13.44 1.05 6.05
N VAL A 16 -14.29 1.96 5.58
CA VAL A 16 -15.64 2.13 6.14
C VAL A 16 -16.49 0.88 5.94
N HIS A 17 -16.46 0.29 4.73
CA HIS A 17 -17.18 -0.94 4.42
C HIS A 17 -16.82 -2.06 5.42
N ASP A 18 -15.53 -2.26 5.67
CA ASP A 18 -15.05 -3.27 6.60
C ASP A 18 -15.45 -2.97 8.07
N LEU A 19 -15.35 -1.70 8.47
CA LEU A 19 -15.65 -1.31 9.85
C LEU A 19 -17.16 -1.45 10.19
N VAL A 20 -18.04 -1.07 9.28
CA VAL A 20 -19.50 -1.10 9.59
C VAL A 20 -20.07 -2.51 9.71
N THR A 21 -19.40 -3.51 9.12
CA THR A 21 -19.80 -4.92 9.21
C THR A 21 -19.42 -5.57 10.55
N ASP A 22 -18.49 -4.97 11.31
CA ASP A 22 -18.03 -5.52 12.58
C ASP A 22 -19.00 -5.16 13.73
N PRO A 23 -19.52 -6.15 14.49
CA PRO A 23 -20.40 -5.89 15.61
C PRO A 23 -19.76 -5.08 16.75
N ASN A 24 -18.44 -5.14 16.91
CA ASN A 24 -17.70 -4.42 17.95
C ASN A 24 -17.47 -2.93 17.64
N ILE A 25 -17.80 -2.49 16.43
CA ILE A 25 -17.77 -1.08 16.04
C ILE A 25 -19.10 -0.44 16.43
N ALA A 26 -19.05 0.55 17.31
CA ALA A 26 -20.22 1.31 17.75
C ALA A 26 -20.61 2.38 16.72
N SER A 27 -19.62 3.11 16.19
CA SER A 27 -19.85 4.14 15.16
C SER A 27 -18.59 4.40 14.33
N VAL A 28 -18.83 4.79 13.08
CA VAL A 28 -17.80 5.23 12.12
C VAL A 28 -18.19 6.63 11.65
N VAL A 29 -17.32 7.59 11.86
CA VAL A 29 -17.45 8.93 11.25
C VAL A 29 -16.49 8.97 10.06
N CYS A 30 -17.02 9.20 8.87
CA CYS A 30 -16.23 9.39 7.67
C CYS A 30 -16.18 10.87 7.32
N ALA A 31 -15.01 11.47 7.31
CA ALA A 31 -14.80 12.88 7.08
C ALA A 31 -14.03 13.14 5.77
N ASP A 32 -14.62 13.95 4.89
CA ASP A 32 -14.09 14.24 3.55
C ASP A 32 -14.50 15.66 3.12
N THR A 33 -13.73 16.30 2.25
CA THR A 33 -14.13 17.54 1.59
C THR A 33 -15.35 17.33 0.68
N GLU A 34 -15.42 16.18 0.01
CA GLU A 34 -16.53 15.75 -0.85
C GLU A 34 -17.63 15.04 -0.05
N VAL A 35 -18.19 15.72 0.96
CA VAL A 35 -19.13 15.13 1.92
C VAL A 35 -20.37 14.51 1.27
N ASP A 36 -20.85 15.05 0.16
CA ASP A 36 -22.06 14.52 -0.51
C ASP A 36 -21.78 13.20 -1.22
N ARG A 37 -20.55 13.03 -1.75
CA ARG A 37 -20.08 11.74 -2.22
C ARG A 37 -20.00 10.71 -1.10
N ALA A 38 -19.46 11.12 0.06
CA ALA A 38 -19.41 10.26 1.24
C ALA A 38 -20.81 9.87 1.71
N LYS A 39 -21.74 10.82 1.84
CA LYS A 39 -23.14 10.54 2.22
C LYS A 39 -23.82 9.54 1.28
N SER A 40 -23.68 9.74 -0.04
CA SER A 40 -24.26 8.84 -1.05
C SER A 40 -23.72 7.42 -0.92
N GLY A 41 -22.38 7.29 -0.76
CA GLY A 41 -21.75 5.98 -0.61
C GLY A 41 -22.10 5.31 0.72
N LEU A 42 -22.18 6.04 1.83
CA LEU A 42 -22.60 5.48 3.12
C LEU A 42 -24.06 5.03 3.10
N ALA A 43 -24.95 5.77 2.42
CA ALA A 43 -26.35 5.37 2.27
C ALA A 43 -26.48 4.02 1.55
N SER A 44 -25.64 3.73 0.57
CA SER A 44 -25.64 2.45 -0.15
C SER A 44 -25.20 1.26 0.72
N LEU A 45 -24.44 1.51 1.80
CA LEU A 45 -24.05 0.46 2.75
C LEU A 45 -25.20 0.03 3.68
N GLY A 46 -26.27 0.82 3.78
CA GLY A 46 -27.45 0.50 4.61
C GLY A 46 -27.14 0.38 6.12
N SER A 47 -26.01 0.89 6.60
CA SER A 47 -25.58 0.77 7.99
C SER A 47 -25.86 2.05 8.77
N ALA A 48 -26.60 1.92 9.89
CA ALA A 48 -26.83 3.03 10.83
C ALA A 48 -25.57 3.43 11.64
N LYS A 49 -24.48 2.68 11.53
CA LYS A 49 -23.24 2.94 12.27
C LYS A 49 -22.37 4.04 11.65
N ALA A 50 -22.56 4.38 10.38
CA ALA A 50 -21.72 5.31 9.65
C ALA A 50 -22.40 6.65 9.41
N GLU A 51 -21.67 7.74 9.64
CA GLU A 51 -22.07 9.09 9.28
C GLU A 51 -20.98 9.82 8.49
N ALA A 52 -21.38 10.74 7.60
CA ALA A 52 -20.47 11.58 6.85
C ALA A 52 -20.37 12.97 7.48
N ARG A 53 -19.16 13.51 7.55
CA ARG A 53 -18.87 14.90 7.96
C ARG A 53 -18.03 15.60 6.91
N ALA A 54 -18.30 16.90 6.69
CA ALA A 54 -17.45 17.76 5.90
C ALA A 54 -16.23 18.15 6.72
N ILE A 55 -15.02 18.02 6.13
CA ILE A 55 -13.77 18.55 6.70
C ILE A 55 -12.82 18.94 5.59
N ASP A 56 -12.11 20.05 5.79
CA ASP A 56 -10.85 20.31 5.11
C ASP A 56 -9.71 20.00 6.10
N ALA A 57 -9.00 18.90 5.86
CA ALA A 57 -7.87 18.51 6.71
C ALA A 57 -6.65 19.46 6.58
N ALA A 58 -6.68 20.41 5.64
CA ALA A 58 -5.71 21.48 5.55
C ALA A 58 -5.96 22.60 6.57
N ASP A 59 -7.16 22.66 7.19
CA ASP A 59 -7.45 23.53 8.32
C ASP A 59 -7.08 22.83 9.64
N PRO A 60 -6.00 23.24 10.33
CA PRO A 60 -5.55 22.61 11.57
C PRO A 60 -6.57 22.72 12.70
N THR A 61 -7.36 23.78 12.74
CA THR A 61 -8.38 23.99 13.76
C THR A 61 -9.54 23.02 13.57
N ALA A 62 -10.05 22.91 12.34
CA ALA A 62 -11.11 21.98 12.01
C ALA A 62 -10.68 20.51 12.27
N LEU A 63 -9.42 20.16 11.95
CA LEU A 63 -8.87 18.82 12.21
C LEU A 63 -8.77 18.53 13.71
N ALA A 64 -8.28 19.49 14.52
CA ALA A 64 -8.18 19.35 15.96
C ALA A 64 -9.56 19.22 16.63
N ASP A 65 -10.51 20.06 16.24
CA ASP A 65 -11.91 20.01 16.75
C ASP A 65 -12.59 18.69 16.40
N LEU A 66 -12.33 18.16 15.20
CA LEU A 66 -12.86 16.86 14.80
C LEU A 66 -12.30 15.73 15.66
N LEU A 67 -10.97 15.68 15.84
CA LEU A 67 -10.30 14.65 16.65
C LEU A 67 -10.66 14.73 18.13
N ALA A 68 -10.97 15.91 18.66
CA ALA A 68 -11.49 16.09 20.02
C ALA A 68 -12.91 15.48 20.21
N GLY A 69 -13.53 14.94 19.15
CA GLY A 69 -14.87 14.35 19.17
C GLY A 69 -15.00 13.00 19.91
N GLY A 70 -13.95 12.53 20.59
CA GLY A 70 -13.97 11.32 21.43
C GLY A 70 -13.93 10.02 20.63
N PHE A 71 -13.03 9.93 19.69
CA PHE A 71 -12.71 8.71 18.93
C PHE A 71 -11.67 7.87 19.65
N ASP A 72 -11.73 6.55 19.48
CA ASP A 72 -10.70 5.63 19.98
C ASP A 72 -9.50 5.61 19.01
N VAL A 73 -9.78 5.69 17.71
CA VAL A 73 -8.77 5.64 16.66
C VAL A 73 -9.20 6.43 15.42
N VAL A 74 -8.24 7.05 14.74
CA VAL A 74 -8.39 7.61 13.39
C VAL A 74 -7.67 6.71 12.37
N VAL A 75 -8.35 6.40 11.26
CA VAL A 75 -7.74 5.77 10.08
C VAL A 75 -7.61 6.85 9.01
N ASP A 76 -6.36 7.22 8.73
CA ASP A 76 -6.02 8.26 7.78
C ASP A 76 -5.72 7.66 6.40
N THR A 77 -6.58 7.94 5.43
CA THR A 77 -6.42 7.55 4.01
C THR A 77 -6.20 8.74 3.09
N LEU A 78 -5.77 9.86 3.67
CA LEU A 78 -5.47 11.09 2.94
C LEU A 78 -4.09 11.01 2.25
N PRO A 79 -3.80 11.91 1.30
CA PRO A 79 -2.49 12.02 0.67
C PRO A 79 -1.36 12.28 1.67
N LEU A 80 -0.14 11.87 1.31
CA LEU A 80 1.07 11.91 2.15
C LEU A 80 1.30 13.25 2.90
N ARG A 81 0.95 14.39 2.30
CA ARG A 81 1.09 15.71 2.93
C ARG A 81 0.30 15.88 4.23
N PHE A 82 -0.71 15.05 4.48
CA PHE A 82 -1.56 15.10 5.67
C PHE A 82 -1.10 14.15 6.79
N VAL A 83 -0.18 13.23 6.53
CA VAL A 83 0.29 12.25 7.52
C VAL A 83 0.78 12.92 8.80
N ARG A 84 1.64 13.94 8.68
CA ARG A 84 2.17 14.66 9.85
C ARG A 84 1.11 15.49 10.56
N PRO A 85 0.32 16.34 9.90
CA PRO A 85 -0.77 17.09 10.56
C PRO A 85 -1.77 16.19 11.30
N VAL A 86 -2.16 15.06 10.71
CA VAL A 86 -3.08 14.12 11.35
C VAL A 86 -2.43 13.45 12.55
N ALA A 87 -1.18 13.03 12.46
CA ALA A 87 -0.46 12.41 13.57
C ALA A 87 -0.30 13.38 14.76
N GLU A 88 0.09 14.63 14.52
CA GLU A 88 0.22 15.68 15.53
C GLU A 88 -1.13 15.97 16.22
N ALA A 89 -2.19 16.10 15.45
CA ALA A 89 -3.53 16.33 16.00
C ALA A 89 -4.07 15.11 16.77
N ALA A 90 -3.80 13.89 16.31
CA ALA A 90 -4.15 12.66 17.01
C ALA A 90 -3.42 12.52 18.35
N ILE A 91 -2.11 12.84 18.40
CA ILE A 91 -1.32 12.85 19.63
C ILE A 91 -1.90 13.89 20.61
N ALA A 92 -2.21 15.10 20.15
CA ALA A 92 -2.78 16.16 20.98
C ALA A 92 -4.16 15.79 21.55
N ALA A 93 -4.96 15.06 20.80
CA ALA A 93 -6.30 14.60 21.21
C ALA A 93 -6.26 13.30 22.03
N GLY A 94 -5.12 12.62 22.16
CA GLY A 94 -5.03 11.29 22.80
C GLY A 94 -5.71 10.18 22.02
N VAL A 95 -5.82 10.30 20.70
CA VAL A 95 -6.47 9.37 19.79
C VAL A 95 -5.41 8.54 19.07
N HIS A 96 -5.59 7.21 19.00
CA HIS A 96 -4.69 6.36 18.20
C HIS A 96 -4.85 6.66 16.71
N ALA A 97 -3.80 6.41 15.90
CA ALA A 97 -3.87 6.61 14.47
C ALA A 97 -3.26 5.46 13.67
N VAL A 98 -3.88 5.16 12.54
CA VAL A 98 -3.36 4.25 11.51
C VAL A 98 -3.36 4.97 10.19
N ASN A 99 -2.31 4.85 9.39
CA ASN A 99 -2.29 5.35 8.03
C ASN A 99 -1.60 4.37 7.07
N THR A 100 -1.82 4.57 5.77
CA THR A 100 -1.32 3.70 4.70
C THR A 100 -0.06 4.23 4.01
N ASN A 101 0.48 5.35 4.49
CA ASN A 101 1.65 6.02 3.93
C ASN A 101 2.93 5.64 4.68
N TYR A 102 4.08 5.97 4.10
CA TYR A 102 5.39 5.78 4.71
C TYR A 102 5.58 6.63 5.98
N ASP A 103 6.41 6.16 6.89
CA ASP A 103 6.64 6.74 8.23
C ASP A 103 7.63 7.94 8.24
N ASP A 104 8.33 8.21 7.13
CA ASP A 104 9.44 9.18 7.08
C ASP A 104 9.08 10.58 7.64
N ALA A 105 7.82 11.00 7.45
CA ALA A 105 7.35 12.31 7.87
C ALA A 105 7.07 12.43 9.38
N ILE A 106 7.04 11.32 10.15
CA ILE A 106 6.53 11.29 11.53
C ILE A 106 7.43 10.57 12.53
N ARG A 107 8.59 10.06 12.14
CA ARG A 107 9.50 9.30 13.04
C ARG A 107 9.91 10.08 14.28
N ASP A 108 10.09 11.38 14.16
CA ASP A 108 10.44 12.29 15.25
C ASP A 108 9.31 12.50 16.26
N LEU A 109 8.09 12.07 15.94
CA LEU A 109 6.93 12.13 16.84
C LEU A 109 6.85 10.95 17.82
N ASP A 110 7.78 9.98 17.79
CA ASP A 110 7.77 8.80 18.68
C ASP A 110 7.71 9.18 20.16
N GLY A 111 8.59 10.10 20.61
CA GLY A 111 8.61 10.57 21.99
C GLY A 111 7.29 11.23 22.41
N PRO A 112 6.79 12.24 21.69
CA PRO A 112 5.48 12.83 21.95
C PRO A 112 4.31 11.83 21.98
N ALA A 113 4.26 10.88 21.04
CA ALA A 113 3.21 9.87 20.97
C ALA A 113 3.27 8.93 22.20
N ARG A 114 4.47 8.48 22.60
CA ARG A 114 4.67 7.70 23.84
C ARG A 114 4.23 8.46 25.09
N ALA A 115 4.60 9.72 25.19
CA ALA A 115 4.22 10.57 26.33
C ALA A 115 2.69 10.76 26.44
N ALA A 116 1.99 10.83 25.30
CA ALA A 116 0.54 10.89 25.24
C ALA A 116 -0.17 9.52 25.40
N GLY A 117 0.57 8.41 25.47
CA GLY A 117 0.00 7.06 25.50
C GLY A 117 -0.68 6.64 24.19
N VAL A 118 -0.31 7.27 23.06
CA VAL A 118 -0.91 7.08 21.75
C VAL A 118 -0.08 6.13 20.90
N ALA A 119 -0.74 5.23 20.17
CA ALA A 119 -0.14 4.42 19.11
C ALA A 119 -0.40 5.11 17.77
N ILE A 120 0.66 5.35 17.00
CA ILE A 120 0.58 5.80 15.62
C ILE A 120 1.22 4.70 14.76
N LEU A 121 0.43 4.03 13.92
CA LEU A 121 0.89 2.94 13.08
C LEU A 121 0.79 3.33 11.60
N PRO A 122 1.89 3.81 11.01
CA PRO A 122 1.99 4.05 9.58
C PRO A 122 2.19 2.74 8.80
N GLU A 123 2.25 2.85 7.48
CA GLU A 123 2.57 1.73 6.58
C GLU A 123 1.59 0.55 6.72
N MET A 124 0.32 0.79 7.04
CA MET A 124 -0.71 -0.24 7.15
C MET A 124 -1.64 -0.26 5.95
N GLY A 125 -1.04 -0.46 4.78
CA GLY A 125 -1.71 -0.70 3.52
C GLY A 125 -1.38 -2.06 2.92
N LEU A 126 -1.21 -2.08 1.60
CA LEU A 126 -0.79 -3.26 0.85
C LEU A 126 0.74 -3.28 0.71
N ASP A 127 1.30 -2.25 0.09
CA ASP A 127 2.70 -1.99 -0.20
C ASP A 127 2.93 -0.45 -0.12
N PRO A 128 3.33 0.04 1.06
CA PRO A 128 3.75 -0.68 2.27
C PRO A 128 2.59 -1.19 3.14
N GLY A 129 2.82 -2.33 3.78
CA GLY A 129 1.91 -2.86 4.80
C GLY A 129 1.89 -4.38 4.87
N ILE A 130 1.01 -5.03 4.10
CA ILE A 130 0.95 -6.50 4.08
C ILE A 130 2.28 -7.10 3.61
N ASP A 131 2.93 -6.48 2.62
CA ASP A 131 4.27 -6.88 2.15
C ASP A 131 5.31 -6.86 3.26
N LEU A 132 5.26 -5.85 4.14
CA LEU A 132 6.18 -5.72 5.27
C LEU A 132 5.93 -6.79 6.34
N LEU A 133 4.67 -7.14 6.56
CA LEU A 133 4.29 -8.24 7.46
C LEU A 133 4.73 -9.59 6.91
N MET A 134 4.52 -9.83 5.60
CA MET A 134 5.00 -11.03 4.91
C MET A 134 6.53 -11.11 4.96
N GLY A 135 7.22 -10.01 4.70
CA GLY A 135 8.69 -9.93 4.82
C GLY A 135 9.19 -10.23 6.23
N ALA A 136 8.55 -9.65 7.25
CA ALA A 136 8.91 -9.90 8.63
C ALA A 136 8.67 -11.35 9.05
N GLU A 137 7.58 -11.98 8.58
CA GLU A 137 7.35 -13.40 8.82
C GLU A 137 8.37 -14.27 8.09
N ALA A 138 8.67 -13.97 6.83
CA ALA A 138 9.68 -14.69 6.07
C ALA A 138 11.05 -14.62 6.75
N VAL A 139 11.49 -13.43 7.17
CA VAL A 139 12.77 -13.25 7.88
C VAL A 139 12.83 -14.09 9.16
N ARG A 140 11.75 -14.17 9.93
CA ARG A 140 11.70 -14.96 11.18
C ARG A 140 11.85 -16.48 10.99
N ARG A 141 11.69 -16.98 9.75
CA ARG A 141 11.80 -18.42 9.43
C ARG A 141 13.22 -18.89 9.19
N PHE A 142 14.21 -17.97 9.17
CA PHE A 142 15.62 -18.28 8.92
C PHE A 142 16.50 -17.79 10.06
N ASP A 143 17.61 -18.47 10.30
CA ASP A 143 18.66 -18.01 11.21
C ASP A 143 19.41 -16.80 10.61
N SER A 144 19.54 -16.77 9.29
CA SER A 144 20.15 -15.67 8.54
C SER A 144 19.58 -15.61 7.12
N ILE A 145 19.20 -14.42 6.68
CA ILE A 145 18.70 -14.16 5.32
C ILE A 145 19.87 -13.81 4.41
N THR A 146 19.87 -14.42 3.22
CA THR A 146 20.77 -14.05 2.11
C THR A 146 20.03 -13.33 0.99
N HIS A 147 18.77 -13.69 0.71
CA HIS A 147 17.96 -13.07 -0.33
C HIS A 147 16.54 -12.77 0.20
N LEU A 148 16.08 -11.56 -0.03
CA LEU A 148 14.72 -11.14 0.27
C LEU A 148 14.17 -10.31 -0.90
N ARG A 149 13.16 -10.82 -1.59
CA ARG A 149 12.51 -10.14 -2.70
C ARG A 149 11.03 -9.96 -2.40
N SER A 150 10.53 -8.75 -2.60
CA SER A 150 9.12 -8.42 -2.47
C SER A 150 8.59 -7.91 -3.81
N TYR A 151 7.47 -8.47 -4.25
CA TYR A 151 6.81 -8.13 -5.50
C TYR A 151 5.39 -7.65 -5.19
N GLY A 152 5.04 -6.50 -5.73
CA GLY A 152 3.71 -5.92 -5.55
C GLY A 152 3.09 -5.49 -6.88
N SER A 153 1.79 -5.71 -7.05
CA SER A 153 1.08 -5.27 -8.23
C SER A 153 -0.39 -5.01 -8.00
N GLY A 154 -0.93 -4.04 -8.75
CA GLY A 154 -2.35 -3.92 -9.04
C GLY A 154 -2.50 -3.87 -10.55
N ILE A 155 -3.06 -4.92 -11.15
CA ILE A 155 -3.22 -5.11 -12.60
C ILE A 155 -4.62 -5.65 -12.91
N PRO A 156 -5.08 -5.60 -14.18
CA PRO A 156 -6.29 -6.30 -14.57
C PRO A 156 -6.19 -7.80 -14.33
N ALA A 157 -7.28 -8.42 -13.92
CA ALA A 157 -7.37 -9.87 -13.86
C ALA A 157 -7.16 -10.49 -15.25
N PRO A 158 -6.72 -11.76 -15.35
CA PRO A 158 -6.61 -12.45 -16.63
C PRO A 158 -7.93 -12.40 -17.42
N GLY A 159 -7.87 -11.89 -18.65
CA GLY A 159 -9.04 -11.67 -19.51
C GLY A 159 -9.62 -10.25 -19.47
N ASP A 160 -9.33 -9.45 -18.44
CA ASP A 160 -9.70 -8.04 -18.33
C ASP A 160 -8.58 -7.08 -18.77
N ASP A 161 -7.44 -7.62 -19.18
CA ASP A 161 -6.25 -6.94 -19.66
C ASP A 161 -6.29 -6.56 -21.16
N ASN A 162 -7.48 -6.38 -21.70
CA ASN A 162 -7.79 -6.28 -23.13
C ASN A 162 -7.59 -4.88 -23.74
N ASN A 163 -6.67 -4.09 -23.25
CA ASN A 163 -6.25 -2.82 -23.86
C ASN A 163 -4.74 -2.86 -24.20
N PRO A 164 -4.26 -1.93 -25.06
CA PRO A 164 -2.86 -1.96 -25.51
C PRO A 164 -1.81 -1.87 -24.41
N LEU A 165 -2.15 -1.28 -23.26
CA LEU A 165 -1.26 -1.18 -22.10
C LEU A 165 -1.31 -2.42 -21.21
N ARG A 166 -2.32 -3.27 -21.40
CA ARG A 166 -2.66 -4.36 -20.48
C ARG A 166 -2.72 -3.86 -19.03
N TYR A 167 -3.21 -2.63 -18.84
CA TYR A 167 -3.28 -1.93 -17.56
C TYR A 167 -4.60 -1.16 -17.43
N ARG A 168 -5.15 -1.15 -16.21
CA ARG A 168 -6.31 -0.35 -15.81
C ARG A 168 -6.07 0.23 -14.43
N ILE A 169 -6.80 1.31 -14.13
CA ILE A 169 -6.57 2.12 -12.93
C ILE A 169 -7.39 1.55 -11.76
N SER A 170 -6.73 0.93 -10.80
CA SER A 170 -7.31 0.56 -9.50
C SER A 170 -6.75 1.39 -8.34
N TRP A 171 -5.82 2.30 -8.65
CA TRP A 171 -5.18 3.26 -7.75
C TRP A 171 -5.11 4.63 -8.41
N THR A 172 -4.36 5.61 -7.85
CA THR A 172 -4.22 6.92 -8.50
C THR A 172 -3.33 6.86 -9.73
N TRP A 173 -3.87 7.20 -10.90
CA TRP A 173 -3.10 7.15 -12.14
C TRP A 173 -1.88 8.07 -12.13
N ALA A 174 -2.04 9.26 -11.56
CA ALA A 174 -0.94 10.18 -11.34
C ALA A 174 0.19 9.55 -10.50
N GLY A 175 -0.17 8.86 -9.42
CA GLY A 175 0.78 8.17 -8.55
C GLY A 175 1.49 7.00 -9.25
N VAL A 176 0.80 6.29 -10.14
CA VAL A 176 1.41 5.24 -10.97
C VAL A 176 2.48 5.84 -11.90
N LEU A 177 2.17 6.92 -12.62
CA LEU A 177 3.14 7.58 -13.49
C LEU A 177 4.33 8.17 -12.70
N ASP A 178 4.08 8.72 -11.50
CA ASP A 178 5.15 9.18 -10.62
C ASP A 178 6.05 8.03 -10.14
N SER A 179 5.51 6.82 -9.97
CA SER A 179 6.32 5.66 -9.60
C SER A 179 7.26 5.19 -10.71
N TYR A 180 6.90 5.44 -11.97
CA TYR A 180 7.68 5.03 -13.14
C TYR A 180 8.94 5.86 -13.39
N THR A 181 9.08 6.98 -12.71
CA THR A 181 10.29 7.84 -12.72
C THR A 181 10.87 8.03 -11.31
N ARG A 182 10.45 7.20 -10.35
CA ARG A 182 10.99 7.22 -9.00
C ARG A 182 12.30 6.43 -8.97
N PRO A 183 13.41 7.01 -8.45
CA PRO A 183 14.62 6.24 -8.21
C PRO A 183 14.36 5.03 -7.33
N ALA A 184 15.05 3.93 -7.60
CA ALA A 184 15.01 2.74 -6.79
C ALA A 184 16.36 2.48 -6.13
N ARG A 185 16.37 1.80 -4.98
CA ARG A 185 17.58 1.32 -4.30
C ARG A 185 17.39 -0.14 -3.95
N VAL A 186 18.32 -0.96 -4.37
CA VAL A 186 18.33 -2.40 -4.11
C VAL A 186 19.63 -2.78 -3.42
N VAL A 187 19.68 -3.92 -2.76
CA VAL A 187 20.95 -4.56 -2.38
C VAL A 187 21.25 -5.62 -3.42
N HIS A 188 22.43 -5.56 -4.02
CA HIS A 188 22.92 -6.52 -5.00
C HIS A 188 24.37 -6.88 -4.67
N ASN A 189 24.68 -8.17 -4.56
CA ASN A 189 25.99 -8.67 -4.12
C ASN A 189 26.46 -8.07 -2.77
N GLY A 190 25.53 -7.79 -1.85
CA GLY A 190 25.81 -7.21 -0.55
C GLY A 190 26.05 -5.69 -0.56
N GLU A 191 25.94 -5.04 -1.69
CA GLU A 191 26.14 -3.60 -1.83
C GLU A 191 24.84 -2.90 -2.23
N VAL A 192 24.66 -1.67 -1.75
CA VAL A 192 23.51 -0.83 -2.16
C VAL A 192 23.75 -0.27 -3.54
N VAL A 193 22.85 -0.59 -4.47
CA VAL A 193 22.84 -0.08 -5.84
C VAL A 193 21.70 0.91 -5.99
N GLU A 194 22.02 2.12 -6.47
CA GLU A 194 21.05 3.15 -6.80
C GLU A 194 20.70 3.09 -8.29
N ILE A 195 19.40 2.99 -8.59
CA ILE A 195 18.87 2.95 -9.95
C ILE A 195 18.16 4.28 -10.20
N PRO A 196 18.65 5.12 -11.13
CA PRO A 196 17.98 6.37 -11.49
C PRO A 196 16.54 6.12 -11.96
N GLY A 197 15.64 7.08 -11.67
CA GLY A 197 14.22 6.94 -12.02
C GLY A 197 13.96 6.70 -13.51
N ASP A 198 14.77 7.29 -14.39
CA ASP A 198 14.63 7.12 -15.83
C ASP A 198 15.10 5.73 -16.33
N ASN A 199 15.80 4.97 -15.48
CA ASN A 199 16.38 3.66 -15.81
C ASN A 199 15.65 2.48 -15.14
N VAL A 200 14.59 2.71 -14.37
CA VAL A 200 13.88 1.62 -13.64
C VAL A 200 13.29 0.54 -14.56
N PHE A 201 13.08 0.86 -15.85
CA PHE A 201 12.58 -0.08 -16.86
C PHE A 201 13.69 -0.60 -17.81
N ASP A 202 14.96 -0.35 -17.51
CA ASP A 202 16.04 -0.92 -18.31
C ASP A 202 16.13 -2.43 -18.08
N GLU A 203 16.49 -3.17 -19.14
CA GLU A 203 16.48 -4.63 -19.15
C GLU A 203 17.43 -5.23 -18.10
N GLU A 204 18.55 -4.54 -17.81
CA GLU A 204 19.54 -4.96 -16.83
C GLU A 204 19.04 -4.90 -15.37
N HIS A 205 17.96 -4.17 -15.11
CA HIS A 205 17.39 -4.02 -13.77
C HIS A 205 16.13 -4.85 -13.57
N GLY A 206 15.53 -5.35 -14.66
CA GLY A 206 14.32 -6.13 -14.65
C GLY A 206 14.56 -7.63 -14.74
N HIS A 207 13.56 -8.40 -14.33
CA HIS A 207 13.51 -9.84 -14.55
C HIS A 207 12.06 -10.28 -14.74
N THR A 208 11.82 -11.58 -14.90
CA THR A 208 10.49 -12.12 -15.03
C THR A 208 10.16 -13.05 -13.88
N VAL A 209 8.89 -13.07 -13.48
CA VAL A 209 8.36 -13.91 -12.41
C VAL A 209 7.10 -14.58 -12.90
N GLU A 210 6.99 -15.90 -12.71
CA GLU A 210 5.75 -16.62 -13.01
C GLU A 210 4.84 -16.61 -11.79
N VAL A 211 3.60 -16.15 -11.98
CA VAL A 211 2.59 -16.06 -10.91
C VAL A 211 1.26 -16.63 -11.42
N ASP A 212 0.78 -17.70 -10.81
CA ASP A 212 -0.54 -18.26 -11.14
C ASP A 212 -1.67 -17.33 -10.62
N PRO A 213 -2.73 -17.06 -11.39
CA PRO A 213 -3.05 -17.53 -12.75
C PRO A 213 -2.60 -16.55 -13.87
N PHE A 214 -1.69 -15.63 -13.62
CA PHE A 214 -1.29 -14.56 -14.54
C PHE A 214 -0.25 -15.01 -15.57
N GLY A 215 0.46 -16.11 -15.31
CA GLY A 215 1.61 -16.55 -16.06
C GLY A 215 2.83 -15.67 -15.83
N LEU A 216 3.64 -15.49 -16.86
CA LEU A 216 4.86 -14.70 -16.77
C LEU A 216 4.56 -13.20 -16.68
N LEU A 217 5.14 -12.54 -15.68
CA LEU A 217 5.07 -11.09 -15.45
C LEU A 217 6.46 -10.49 -15.47
N GLU A 218 6.57 -9.24 -15.94
CA GLU A 218 7.78 -8.43 -15.83
C GLU A 218 7.86 -7.80 -14.45
N ALA A 219 9.03 -7.89 -13.79
CA ALA A 219 9.34 -7.27 -12.52
C ALA A 219 10.33 -6.12 -12.75
N ALA A 220 9.95 -4.92 -12.34
CA ALA A 220 10.81 -3.74 -12.39
C ALA A 220 11.06 -3.20 -10.97
N PRO A 221 12.27 -2.71 -10.66
CA PRO A 221 12.61 -2.16 -9.34
C PRO A 221 11.66 -1.04 -8.92
N ASN A 222 11.27 -1.03 -7.64
CA ASN A 222 10.34 -0.06 -7.12
C ASN A 222 10.70 0.40 -5.70
N GLY A 223 11.02 1.68 -5.55
CA GLY A 223 11.29 2.31 -4.27
C GLY A 223 12.61 1.89 -3.61
N ASP A 224 12.70 2.05 -2.31
CA ASP A 224 13.93 1.85 -1.53
C ASP A 224 13.91 0.53 -0.76
N ALA A 225 14.40 -0.54 -1.39
CA ALA A 225 14.53 -1.84 -0.74
C ALA A 225 15.68 -1.87 0.28
N ALA A 226 16.75 -1.11 0.07
CA ALA A 226 17.88 -1.05 0.98
C ALA A 226 17.47 -0.54 2.38
N LYS A 227 16.59 0.46 2.45
CA LYS A 227 15.98 0.95 3.70
C LYS A 227 15.32 -0.18 4.50
N TYR A 228 14.68 -1.12 3.82
CA TYR A 228 14.00 -2.23 4.47
C TYR A 228 14.96 -3.35 4.88
N ALA A 229 16.13 -3.50 4.23
CA ALA A 229 17.17 -4.38 4.73
C ALA A 229 17.58 -4.03 6.16
N ASP A 230 17.76 -2.73 6.43
CA ASP A 230 18.04 -2.22 7.80
C ASP A 230 16.88 -2.50 8.76
N ARG A 231 15.63 -2.25 8.31
CA ARG A 231 14.44 -2.40 9.17
C ARG A 231 14.12 -3.85 9.52
N PHE A 232 14.42 -4.77 8.62
CA PHE A 232 14.31 -6.22 8.86
C PHE A 232 15.51 -6.76 9.65
N GLY A 233 16.58 -5.97 9.84
CA GLY A 233 17.79 -6.39 10.54
C GLY A 233 18.63 -7.40 9.76
N ILE A 234 18.58 -7.37 8.43
CA ILE A 234 19.27 -8.29 7.52
C ILE A 234 20.38 -7.62 6.71
N ALA A 235 20.65 -6.33 6.92
CA ALA A 235 21.60 -5.57 6.12
C ALA A 235 23.02 -6.17 6.10
N ASP A 236 23.46 -6.76 7.22
CA ASP A 236 24.79 -7.36 7.34
C ASP A 236 24.93 -8.75 6.70
N THR A 237 23.81 -9.40 6.37
CA THR A 237 23.81 -10.79 5.88
C THR A 237 23.23 -10.95 4.48
N ALA A 238 22.39 -10.01 4.08
CA ALA A 238 21.70 -10.09 2.80
C ALA A 238 22.66 -9.81 1.63
N VAL A 239 22.69 -10.72 0.70
CA VAL A 239 23.38 -10.58 -0.60
C VAL A 239 22.46 -9.85 -1.59
N GLU A 240 21.15 -10.14 -1.50
CA GLU A 240 20.13 -9.52 -2.34
C GLU A 240 18.93 -9.05 -1.54
N VAL A 241 18.52 -7.78 -1.72
CA VAL A 241 17.24 -7.27 -1.25
C VAL A 241 16.63 -6.40 -2.34
N GLY A 242 15.43 -6.79 -2.80
CA GLY A 242 14.72 -6.09 -3.85
C GLY A 242 13.24 -5.91 -3.55
N ARG A 243 12.69 -4.79 -4.06
CA ARG A 243 11.25 -4.55 -4.15
C ARG A 243 10.93 -4.25 -5.60
N TYR A 244 9.90 -4.90 -6.12
CA TYR A 244 9.60 -4.87 -7.55
C TYR A 244 8.10 -4.64 -7.77
N THR A 245 7.78 -3.92 -8.84
CA THR A 245 6.41 -3.86 -9.35
C THR A 245 6.24 -4.89 -10.46
N LEU A 246 5.13 -5.64 -10.45
CA LEU A 246 4.83 -6.62 -11.49
C LEU A 246 3.91 -6.03 -12.55
N ARG A 247 4.18 -6.34 -13.81
CA ARG A 247 3.36 -5.94 -14.95
C ARG A 247 3.30 -7.06 -16.00
N TYR A 248 2.28 -7.03 -16.83
CA TYR A 248 2.21 -7.92 -17.99
C TYR A 248 3.34 -7.64 -18.99
N PRO A 249 3.81 -8.67 -19.73
CA PRO A 249 4.90 -8.54 -20.69
C PRO A 249 4.67 -7.43 -21.72
N GLY A 250 5.72 -6.68 -22.02
CA GLY A 250 5.74 -5.54 -22.93
C GLY A 250 5.59 -4.17 -22.25
N HIS A 251 5.23 -4.16 -20.96
CA HIS A 251 5.02 -2.92 -20.21
C HIS A 251 6.32 -2.14 -20.02
N ALA A 252 7.39 -2.81 -19.57
CA ALA A 252 8.68 -2.17 -19.32
C ALA A 252 9.27 -1.58 -20.61
N ALA A 253 9.25 -2.34 -21.71
CA ALA A 253 9.76 -1.88 -23.01
C ALA A 253 9.03 -0.61 -23.50
N MET A 254 7.72 -0.54 -23.33
CA MET A 254 6.94 0.62 -23.74
C MET A 254 7.25 1.85 -22.87
N TRP A 255 7.23 1.70 -21.53
CA TRP A 255 7.44 2.83 -20.63
C TRP A 255 8.87 3.34 -20.67
N ARG A 256 9.87 2.49 -20.89
CA ARG A 256 11.25 2.89 -21.17
C ARG A 256 11.31 3.89 -22.32
N GLN A 257 10.63 3.59 -23.45
CA GLN A 257 10.63 4.50 -24.59
C GLN A 257 9.89 5.82 -24.29
N LEU A 258 8.75 5.76 -23.62
CA LEU A 258 7.99 6.97 -23.29
C LEU A 258 8.74 7.86 -22.29
N THR A 259 9.45 7.27 -21.33
CA THR A 259 10.29 8.02 -20.39
C THR A 259 11.46 8.69 -21.12
N ALA A 260 12.18 7.94 -21.97
CA ALA A 260 13.28 8.47 -22.77
C ALA A 260 12.84 9.60 -23.74
N LEU A 261 11.59 9.57 -24.21
CA LEU A 261 11.01 10.62 -25.05
C LEU A 261 10.44 11.80 -24.23
N GLY A 262 10.53 11.76 -22.89
CA GLY A 262 10.10 12.85 -22.00
C GLY A 262 8.59 12.91 -21.72
N PHE A 263 7.81 11.86 -22.05
CA PHE A 263 6.35 11.85 -21.80
C PHE A 263 5.97 11.85 -20.31
N LEU A 264 6.90 11.53 -19.40
CA LEU A 264 6.70 11.62 -17.96
C LEU A 264 7.33 12.89 -17.35
N GLY A 265 7.82 13.81 -18.17
CA GLY A 265 8.43 15.07 -17.75
C GLY A 265 7.43 15.98 -17.01
N LYS A 266 7.93 16.69 -15.99
CA LYS A 266 7.15 17.60 -15.13
C LYS A 266 7.40 19.07 -15.46
N GLU A 267 8.23 19.34 -16.47
CA GLU A 267 8.46 20.72 -16.93
C GLU A 267 7.31 21.17 -17.84
N PRO A 268 6.70 22.32 -17.57
CA PRO A 268 5.63 22.86 -18.40
C PRO A 268 6.07 23.14 -19.83
N ILE A 269 5.22 22.84 -20.81
CA ILE A 269 5.42 23.17 -22.23
C ILE A 269 4.68 24.48 -22.52
N PRO A 270 5.39 25.63 -22.71
CA PRO A 270 4.75 26.93 -22.88
C PRO A 270 3.80 26.98 -24.10
N GLU A 271 4.17 26.32 -25.20
CA GLU A 271 3.40 26.28 -26.45
C GLU A 271 2.06 25.51 -26.29
N LEU A 272 1.93 24.67 -25.25
CA LEU A 272 0.72 23.95 -24.88
C LEU A 272 -0.01 24.55 -23.68
N GLY A 273 0.19 25.85 -23.44
CA GLY A 273 -0.46 26.55 -22.32
C GLY A 273 0.07 26.17 -20.94
N GLY A 274 1.29 25.66 -20.85
CA GLY A 274 1.93 25.30 -19.59
C GLY A 274 1.55 23.90 -19.05
N VAL A 275 0.89 23.08 -19.85
CA VAL A 275 0.61 21.67 -19.50
C VAL A 275 1.93 20.89 -19.50
N THR A 276 2.15 20.06 -18.47
CA THR A 276 3.30 19.17 -18.45
C THR A 276 3.03 17.90 -19.29
N PRO A 277 4.03 17.26 -19.89
CA PRO A 277 3.85 15.97 -20.56
C PRO A 277 3.16 14.93 -19.67
N ARG A 278 3.59 14.85 -18.41
CA ARG A 278 3.02 13.93 -17.42
C ARG A 278 1.55 14.23 -17.16
N ASP A 279 1.15 15.49 -16.98
CA ASP A 279 -0.25 15.83 -16.71
C ASP A 279 -1.13 15.59 -17.96
N PHE A 280 -0.58 15.82 -19.16
CA PHE A 280 -1.25 15.39 -20.38
C PHE A 280 -1.50 13.87 -20.39
N MET A 281 -0.53 13.05 -20.01
CA MET A 281 -0.70 11.59 -19.93
C MET A 281 -1.76 11.19 -18.88
N VAL A 282 -1.82 11.91 -17.75
CA VAL A 282 -2.84 11.69 -16.71
C VAL A 282 -4.23 11.93 -17.28
N GLU A 283 -4.45 13.09 -17.87
CA GLU A 283 -5.77 13.50 -18.37
C GLU A 283 -6.19 12.72 -19.62
N HIS A 284 -5.25 12.44 -20.52
CA HIS A 284 -5.52 11.76 -21.78
C HIS A 284 -5.81 10.27 -21.60
N LEU A 285 -5.03 9.56 -20.79
CA LEU A 285 -5.17 8.11 -20.60
C LEU A 285 -6.17 7.75 -19.50
N GLY A 286 -6.32 8.60 -18.49
CA GLY A 286 -7.17 8.33 -17.32
C GLY A 286 -8.57 7.80 -17.68
N PRO A 287 -9.35 8.48 -18.54
CA PRO A 287 -10.68 8.01 -18.92
C PRO A 287 -10.69 6.69 -19.71
N ARG A 288 -9.57 6.35 -20.38
CA ARG A 288 -9.43 5.15 -21.24
C ARG A 288 -9.02 3.91 -20.47
N LEU A 289 -8.51 4.10 -19.27
CA LEU A 289 -7.97 3.03 -18.43
C LEU A 289 -8.88 2.69 -17.23
N GLN A 290 -10.14 3.12 -17.28
CA GLN A 290 -11.12 2.74 -16.26
C GLN A 290 -11.56 1.30 -16.45
N TYR A 291 -11.95 0.66 -15.33
CA TYR A 291 -12.61 -0.63 -15.35
C TYR A 291 -14.11 -0.46 -15.66
N ASP A 292 -14.65 -1.34 -16.46
CA ASP A 292 -16.10 -1.52 -16.59
C ASP A 292 -16.67 -2.19 -15.32
N ALA A 293 -17.99 -2.19 -15.20
CA ALA A 293 -18.66 -2.66 -13.98
C ALA A 293 -18.42 -4.15 -13.69
N ASP A 294 -18.27 -4.96 -14.72
CA ASP A 294 -18.06 -6.41 -14.68
C ASP A 294 -16.59 -6.83 -14.74
N GLN A 295 -15.68 -5.88 -14.97
CA GLN A 295 -14.25 -6.14 -15.02
C GLN A 295 -13.62 -6.17 -13.61
N ARG A 296 -12.57 -6.97 -13.47
CA ARG A 296 -11.86 -7.14 -12.21
C ARG A 296 -10.43 -6.64 -12.31
N ASP A 297 -10.00 -5.92 -11.28
CA ASP A 297 -8.58 -5.82 -10.96
C ASP A 297 -8.14 -7.05 -10.17
N ALA A 298 -6.86 -7.26 -10.13
CA ALA A 298 -6.20 -8.17 -9.23
C ALA A 298 -5.06 -7.46 -8.51
N VAL A 299 -4.84 -7.86 -7.27
CA VAL A 299 -3.65 -7.54 -6.49
C VAL A 299 -2.81 -8.78 -6.35
N ILE A 300 -1.50 -8.63 -6.54
CA ILE A 300 -0.50 -9.65 -6.28
C ILE A 300 0.48 -9.06 -5.27
N LEU A 301 0.71 -9.78 -4.17
CA LEU A 301 1.92 -9.64 -3.36
C LEU A 301 2.62 -10.98 -3.32
N ARG A 302 3.92 -10.97 -3.53
CA ARG A 302 4.80 -12.12 -3.32
C ARG A 302 6.00 -11.68 -2.52
N VAL A 303 6.38 -12.47 -1.53
CA VAL A 303 7.65 -12.34 -0.81
C VAL A 303 8.40 -13.65 -0.93
N GLU A 304 9.61 -13.58 -1.45
CA GLU A 304 10.55 -14.69 -1.57
C GLU A 304 11.72 -14.45 -0.63
N ALA A 305 12.07 -15.47 0.16
CA ALA A 305 13.17 -15.43 1.11
C ALA A 305 14.02 -16.70 1.01
N GLU A 306 15.35 -16.50 1.01
CA GLU A 306 16.34 -17.56 1.06
C GLU A 306 17.37 -17.24 2.14
N GLY A 307 17.94 -18.28 2.74
CA GLY A 307 18.89 -18.08 3.82
C GLY A 307 19.37 -19.39 4.46
N ILE A 308 19.97 -19.26 5.63
CA ILE A 308 20.50 -20.38 6.44
C ILE A 308 19.52 -20.70 7.56
N GLY A 309 19.36 -21.98 7.90
CA GLY A 309 18.57 -22.44 9.04
C GLY A 309 17.05 -22.39 8.83
N GLY A 310 16.60 -22.11 7.61
CA GLY A 310 15.19 -22.02 7.24
C GLY A 310 14.67 -23.20 6.43
N PRO A 311 13.49 -23.04 5.78
CA PRO A 311 12.92 -24.02 4.88
C PRO A 311 13.87 -24.40 3.74
N ALA A 312 13.95 -25.68 3.44
CA ALA A 312 14.80 -26.17 2.34
C ALA A 312 14.29 -25.64 0.99
N GLY A 313 15.19 -25.00 0.22
CA GLY A 313 14.83 -24.36 -1.05
C GLY A 313 14.22 -22.97 -0.93
N GLY A 314 14.20 -22.38 0.29
CA GLY A 314 13.64 -21.06 0.51
C GLY A 314 12.14 -21.06 0.83
N LEU A 315 11.56 -19.87 0.97
CA LEU A 315 10.17 -19.64 1.32
C LEU A 315 9.56 -18.63 0.37
N THR A 316 8.39 -18.93 -0.17
CA THR A 316 7.53 -17.99 -0.89
C THR A 316 6.22 -17.81 -0.13
N LEU A 317 5.83 -16.57 0.07
CA LEU A 317 4.52 -16.18 0.56
C LEU A 317 3.79 -15.42 -0.55
N ASP A 318 2.62 -15.89 -0.95
CA ASP A 318 1.80 -15.32 -2.01
C ASP A 318 0.45 -14.83 -1.49
N LEU A 319 0.04 -13.63 -1.89
CA LEU A 319 -1.31 -13.13 -1.77
C LEU A 319 -1.80 -12.71 -3.16
N VAL A 320 -2.92 -13.29 -3.57
CA VAL A 320 -3.67 -12.86 -4.76
C VAL A 320 -5.09 -12.55 -4.34
N ASP A 321 -5.57 -11.35 -4.63
CA ASP A 321 -6.95 -10.93 -4.41
C ASP A 321 -7.55 -10.33 -5.68
N PHE A 322 -8.86 -10.44 -5.84
CA PHE A 322 -9.59 -9.91 -6.98
C PHE A 322 -10.69 -8.95 -6.53
N ARG A 323 -11.10 -8.07 -7.44
CA ARG A 323 -12.27 -7.21 -7.23
C ARG A 323 -13.48 -8.05 -6.82
N ASP A 324 -14.12 -7.65 -5.75
CA ASP A 324 -15.42 -8.17 -5.36
C ASP A 324 -16.52 -7.41 -6.13
N LEU A 325 -17.21 -8.11 -7.02
CA LEU A 325 -18.27 -7.51 -7.83
C LEU A 325 -19.56 -7.26 -7.06
N GLU A 326 -19.77 -7.92 -5.91
CA GLU A 326 -20.94 -7.71 -5.07
C GLU A 326 -20.85 -6.36 -4.33
N SER A 327 -19.75 -6.12 -3.62
CA SER A 327 -19.50 -4.83 -2.96
C SER A 327 -19.00 -3.74 -3.92
N GLY A 328 -18.53 -4.13 -5.10
CA GLY A 328 -17.87 -3.26 -6.07
C GLY A 328 -16.49 -2.77 -5.65
N LEU A 329 -15.93 -3.27 -4.56
CA LEU A 329 -14.61 -2.91 -4.08
C LEU A 329 -13.53 -3.59 -4.92
N PHE A 330 -12.61 -2.82 -5.46
CA PHE A 330 -11.43 -3.33 -6.14
C PHE A 330 -10.52 -4.11 -5.17
N ALA A 331 -9.76 -5.07 -5.67
CA ALA A 331 -8.76 -5.81 -4.90
C ALA A 331 -7.77 -4.86 -4.20
N MET A 332 -7.33 -3.82 -4.92
CA MET A 332 -6.48 -2.76 -4.36
C MET A 332 -7.14 -2.05 -3.16
N ASN A 333 -8.44 -1.78 -3.24
CA ASN A 333 -9.15 -1.11 -2.14
C ASN A 333 -9.33 -2.04 -0.94
N ARG A 334 -9.68 -3.31 -1.19
CA ARG A 334 -9.85 -4.34 -0.18
C ARG A 334 -8.56 -4.55 0.61
N THR A 335 -7.48 -4.83 -0.08
CA THR A 335 -6.19 -5.13 0.55
C THR A 335 -5.63 -3.96 1.35
N VAL A 336 -5.69 -2.73 0.83
CA VAL A 336 -5.24 -1.53 1.55
C VAL A 336 -6.19 -1.16 2.69
N GLY A 337 -7.49 -1.06 2.40
CA GLY A 337 -8.46 -0.56 3.39
C GLY A 337 -8.71 -1.54 4.52
N PHE A 338 -8.77 -2.84 4.22
CA PHE A 338 -8.97 -3.87 5.25
C PHE A 338 -7.75 -3.99 6.16
N ALA A 339 -6.53 -3.90 5.61
CA ALA A 339 -5.32 -3.89 6.43
C ALA A 339 -5.35 -2.75 7.46
N ALA A 340 -5.66 -1.53 7.04
CA ALA A 340 -5.79 -0.38 7.93
C ALA A 340 -6.91 -0.56 8.97
N GLY A 341 -8.07 -1.08 8.56
CA GLY A 341 -9.19 -1.37 9.45
C GLY A 341 -8.87 -2.46 10.49
N ILE A 342 -8.17 -3.51 10.08
CA ILE A 342 -7.69 -4.57 10.99
C ILE A 342 -6.72 -3.98 12.01
N ALA A 343 -5.74 -3.21 11.57
CA ALA A 343 -4.76 -2.59 12.46
C ALA A 343 -5.42 -1.66 13.49
N ALA A 344 -6.40 -0.86 13.08
CA ALA A 344 -7.14 0.00 13.98
C ALA A 344 -7.84 -0.80 15.09
N ARG A 345 -8.47 -1.94 14.75
CA ARG A 345 -9.09 -2.84 15.76
C ARG A 345 -8.05 -3.45 16.68
N MET A 346 -6.91 -3.89 16.12
CA MET A 346 -5.85 -4.52 16.91
C MET A 346 -5.21 -3.55 17.91
N ILE A 347 -5.10 -2.26 17.58
CA ILE A 347 -4.63 -1.24 18.51
C ILE A 347 -5.64 -1.02 19.65
N VAL A 348 -6.92 -0.84 19.32
CA VAL A 348 -7.95 -0.55 20.32
C VAL A 348 -8.27 -1.78 21.20
N SER A 349 -8.07 -3.00 20.70
CA SER A 349 -8.22 -4.24 21.48
C SER A 349 -6.94 -4.65 22.23
N ASP A 350 -5.92 -3.80 22.26
CA ASP A 350 -4.60 -4.10 22.82
C ASP A 350 -3.95 -5.39 22.29
N THR A 351 -4.33 -5.85 21.09
CA THR A 351 -3.59 -6.90 20.36
C THR A 351 -2.25 -6.37 19.87
N ILE A 352 -2.20 -5.07 19.55
CA ILE A 352 -0.97 -4.29 19.35
C ILE A 352 -0.77 -3.45 20.60
N PHE A 353 0.21 -3.81 21.44
CA PHE A 353 0.44 -3.20 22.75
C PHE A 353 1.29 -1.93 22.71
N GLY A 354 2.04 -1.70 21.62
CA GLY A 354 2.99 -0.60 21.51
C GLY A 354 2.34 0.77 21.62
N ARG A 355 3.12 1.76 22.07
CA ARG A 355 2.78 3.19 22.05
C ARG A 355 3.97 3.95 21.46
N GLY A 356 3.71 5.06 20.79
CA GLY A 356 4.72 5.78 19.99
C GLY A 356 4.47 5.55 18.49
N ILE A 357 5.52 5.76 17.69
CA ILE A 357 5.49 5.43 16.25
C ILE A 357 5.82 3.94 16.10
N LEU A 358 4.81 3.18 15.69
CA LEU A 358 4.90 1.73 15.53
C LEU A 358 5.35 1.35 14.12
N SER A 359 5.62 0.06 13.91
CA SER A 359 6.02 -0.49 12.62
C SER A 359 5.31 -1.81 12.35
N PRO A 360 4.79 -2.05 11.14
CA PRO A 360 4.26 -3.37 10.76
C PRO A 360 5.24 -4.50 11.02
N ILE A 361 6.53 -4.27 10.78
CA ILE A 361 7.60 -5.27 10.89
C ILE A 361 7.76 -5.78 12.34
N ARG A 362 7.64 -4.89 13.33
CA ARG A 362 7.97 -5.20 14.73
C ARG A 362 6.76 -5.37 15.63
N ASP A 363 5.71 -4.58 15.38
CA ASP A 363 4.68 -4.33 16.40
C ASP A 363 3.35 -4.99 16.05
N VAL A 364 3.15 -5.45 14.81
CA VAL A 364 1.94 -6.13 14.38
C VAL A 364 2.13 -7.65 14.45
N PRO A 365 1.37 -8.37 15.28
CA PRO A 365 1.48 -9.81 15.38
C PRO A 365 0.90 -10.51 14.14
N TRP A 366 1.72 -11.35 13.50
CA TRP A 366 1.42 -12.02 12.23
C TRP A 366 0.12 -12.82 12.25
N GLN A 367 0.02 -13.81 13.15
CA GLN A 367 -1.09 -14.77 13.13
C GLN A 367 -2.47 -14.10 13.36
N PRO A 368 -2.65 -13.18 14.34
CA PRO A 368 -3.89 -12.43 14.49
C PRO A 368 -4.26 -11.61 13.26
N PHE A 369 -3.26 -10.99 12.60
CA PHE A 369 -3.48 -10.18 11.43
C PHE A 369 -3.92 -11.02 10.22
N VAL A 370 -3.21 -12.12 9.92
CA VAL A 370 -3.56 -13.05 8.82
C VAL A 370 -4.94 -13.67 9.03
N THR A 371 -5.24 -14.13 10.24
CA THR A 371 -6.58 -14.65 10.57
C THR A 371 -7.68 -13.62 10.32
N ALA A 372 -7.39 -12.34 10.57
CA ALA A 372 -8.35 -11.26 10.29
C ALA A 372 -8.49 -10.99 8.79
N LEU A 373 -7.44 -11.13 7.99
CA LEU A 373 -7.50 -11.07 6.52
C LEU A 373 -8.31 -12.24 5.95
N GLU A 374 -8.05 -13.46 6.41
CA GLU A 374 -8.75 -14.69 5.97
C GLU A 374 -10.27 -14.60 6.18
N ARG A 375 -10.71 -14.02 7.28
CA ARG A 375 -12.14 -13.77 7.55
C ARG A 375 -12.78 -12.81 6.53
N ARG A 376 -11.99 -12.10 5.75
CA ARG A 376 -12.39 -11.19 4.67
C ARG A 376 -12.18 -11.78 3.28
N GLY A 377 -11.83 -13.07 3.22
CA GLY A 377 -11.56 -13.80 1.99
C GLY A 377 -10.22 -13.46 1.34
N ILE A 378 -9.29 -12.86 2.10
CA ILE A 378 -7.93 -12.57 1.62
C ILE A 378 -6.97 -13.53 2.31
N SER A 379 -6.34 -14.41 1.55
CA SER A 379 -5.46 -15.46 2.07
C SER A 379 -4.02 -15.25 1.62
N ILE A 380 -3.08 -15.62 2.49
CA ILE A 380 -1.66 -15.71 2.18
C ILE A 380 -1.31 -17.19 2.11
N VAL A 381 -0.76 -17.61 0.99
CA VAL A 381 -0.39 -19.01 0.71
C VAL A 381 1.12 -19.13 0.85
N GLU A 382 1.56 -20.15 1.58
CA GLU A 382 2.97 -20.51 1.75
C GLU A 382 3.36 -21.65 0.81
N SER A 383 4.49 -21.51 0.14
CA SER A 383 5.09 -22.54 -0.69
C SER A 383 6.62 -22.51 -0.59
N PRO A 384 7.32 -23.63 -0.91
CA PRO A 384 8.77 -23.56 -1.11
C PRO A 384 9.13 -22.55 -2.19
N ALA A 385 10.22 -21.82 -2.02
CA ALA A 385 10.71 -20.96 -3.11
C ALA A 385 11.07 -21.83 -4.32
N GLY A 386 10.63 -21.43 -5.50
CA GLY A 386 11.08 -22.06 -6.73
C GLY A 386 12.59 -21.81 -6.94
N PRO A 387 13.28 -22.64 -7.76
CA PRO A 387 14.66 -22.34 -8.10
C PRO A 387 14.72 -20.95 -8.74
N ALA A 388 15.47 -20.04 -8.12
CA ALA A 388 15.73 -18.73 -8.71
C ALA A 388 16.55 -18.92 -9.99
N GLU A 389 15.94 -18.79 -11.15
CA GLU A 389 16.67 -18.57 -12.40
C GLU A 389 17.13 -17.11 -12.38
N ILE A 390 18.34 -16.90 -11.90
CA ILE A 390 19.04 -15.62 -12.02
C ILE A 390 19.82 -15.65 -13.33
N PRO A 391 19.65 -14.66 -14.22
CA PRO A 391 20.50 -14.54 -15.41
C PRO A 391 21.96 -14.23 -15.06
#